data_10fef8e5ae201e63307849dcf551b54f
#
_entry.id   10fef8e5ae201e63307849dcf551b54f
#
_cell.length_a   1.000
_cell.length_b   1.000
_cell.length_c   1.000
_cell.angle_alpha   90.00
_cell.angle_beta   90.00
_cell.angle_gamma   90.00
#
_symmetry.space_group_name_H-M   'P 1'
#
loop_
_entity.id
_entity.type
_entity.pdbx_description
1 polymer ?
#
loop_
_entity_poly.entity_id
_entity_poly.type
_entity_poly.pdbx_seq_one_letter_code
_entity_poly.pdbx_strand_id
1 'polypeptide(L)'
;PAFDRWAQNIGELRSTTPTVLFGWCGWMLVILPLLLGLRFRRDRVTVGLVFLALIVATAGLTLHHARWGYFVALFCAMAVPWALAAQRRRWLAWMVFVVSLWPVAREWDHALYPTDAAWRARAENVADAVALRDAAIRLRRLPEGGVMAPWWFCPAIVWWSGQSCIGGSSHQSLPGIVDSCEFYLSESLEKTDAILTSHQIRYVFAYEPARMISNSAQILGRQPISTPLAEPLFRHPKSSSARLESIYANRYFKVLGVRAGQGL
;
A
#
# COMPACT_ATOMS: atom_id res chain seq x y z
N PRO A 1 -13.98 -4.55 -11.23
CA PRO A 1 -13.17 -3.67 -12.07
C PRO A 1 -11.71 -3.62 -11.60
N ALA A 2 -10.78 -3.17 -12.46
CA ALA A 2 -9.36 -3.09 -12.13
C ALA A 2 -9.10 -2.17 -10.92
N PHE A 3 -9.85 -1.08 -10.81
CA PHE A 3 -9.76 -0.15 -9.67
C PHE A 3 -9.93 -0.85 -8.32
N ASP A 4 -10.97 -1.66 -8.15
CA ASP A 4 -11.25 -2.30 -6.85
C ASP A 4 -10.15 -3.30 -6.48
N ARG A 5 -9.64 -4.04 -7.48
CA ARG A 5 -8.53 -4.98 -7.27
C ARG A 5 -7.22 -4.27 -6.96
N TRP A 6 -6.93 -3.16 -7.63
CA TRP A 6 -5.78 -2.33 -7.33
C TRP A 6 -5.89 -1.69 -5.94
N ALA A 7 -7.05 -1.15 -5.57
CA ALA A 7 -7.30 -0.53 -4.27
C ALA A 7 -7.05 -1.51 -3.10
N GLN A 8 -7.33 -2.80 -3.29
CA GLN A 8 -7.03 -3.83 -2.28
C GLN A 8 -5.53 -4.02 -2.00
N ASN A 9 -4.66 -3.58 -2.91
CA ASN A 9 -3.20 -3.59 -2.73
C ASN A 9 -2.68 -2.37 -1.96
N ILE A 10 -3.53 -1.34 -1.77
CA ILE A 10 -3.18 -0.13 -0.99
C ILE A 10 -3.67 -0.33 0.43
N GLY A 11 -2.74 -0.38 1.39
CA GLY A 11 -3.05 -0.67 2.79
C GLY A 11 -4.17 0.19 3.38
N GLU A 12 -4.24 1.47 2.99
CA GLU A 12 -5.26 2.42 3.46
C GLU A 12 -6.62 2.26 2.78
N LEU A 13 -6.68 1.75 1.54
CA LEU A 13 -7.91 1.59 0.77
C LEU A 13 -8.53 0.20 0.89
N ARG A 14 -7.76 -0.77 1.37
CA ARG A 14 -8.28 -2.13 1.56
C ARG A 14 -9.33 -2.17 2.67
N SER A 15 -10.23 -3.13 2.60
CA SER A 15 -11.15 -3.44 3.68
C SER A 15 -10.43 -3.92 4.92
N THR A 16 -10.94 -3.56 6.10
CA THR A 16 -10.39 -3.95 7.39
C THR A 16 -11.29 -4.99 8.06
N THR A 17 -10.69 -5.90 8.82
CA THR A 17 -11.46 -6.85 9.62
C THR A 17 -11.78 -6.26 11.01
N PRO A 18 -12.88 -6.72 11.66
CA PRO A 18 -13.18 -6.33 13.04
C PRO A 18 -12.00 -6.59 14.00
N THR A 19 -11.22 -7.65 13.77
CA THR A 19 -10.05 -7.99 14.59
C THR A 19 -8.96 -6.92 14.50
N VAL A 20 -8.67 -6.42 13.30
CA VAL A 20 -7.68 -5.35 13.09
C VAL A 20 -8.15 -4.05 13.73
N LEU A 21 -9.43 -3.70 13.54
CA LEU A 21 -10.03 -2.52 14.18
C LEU A 21 -9.99 -2.61 15.71
N PHE A 22 -10.23 -3.81 16.26
CA PHE A 22 -10.08 -4.07 17.69
C PHE A 22 -8.63 -3.94 18.15
N GLY A 23 -7.64 -4.40 17.37
CA GLY A 23 -6.22 -4.18 17.67
C GLY A 23 -5.86 -2.68 17.79
N TRP A 24 -6.50 -1.82 16.97
CA TRP A 24 -6.23 -0.37 16.97
C TRP A 24 -6.90 0.39 18.12
N CYS A 25 -8.09 -0.01 18.52
CA CYS A 25 -8.92 0.73 19.51
C CYS A 25 -9.17 -0.03 20.81
N GLY A 26 -8.87 -1.33 20.84
CA GLY A 26 -9.11 -2.18 22.00
C GLY A 26 -10.58 -2.26 22.40
N TRP A 27 -10.82 -2.53 23.67
CA TRP A 27 -12.15 -2.59 24.25
C TRP A 27 -12.89 -1.26 24.21
N MET A 28 -12.22 -0.15 23.88
CA MET A 28 -12.86 1.16 23.70
C MET A 28 -13.96 1.15 22.67
N LEU A 29 -13.86 0.30 21.63
CA LEU A 29 -14.93 0.13 20.63
C LEU A 29 -16.27 -0.34 21.21
N VAL A 30 -16.25 -0.98 22.38
CA VAL A 30 -17.45 -1.50 23.04
C VAL A 30 -17.81 -0.65 24.29
N ILE A 31 -16.81 -0.39 25.13
CA ILE A 31 -17.02 0.29 26.42
C ILE A 31 -17.46 1.73 26.20
N LEU A 32 -16.83 2.45 25.29
CA LEU A 32 -17.12 3.86 25.08
C LEU A 32 -18.52 4.12 24.52
N PRO A 33 -18.98 3.45 23.45
CA PRO A 33 -20.37 3.53 22.99
C PRO A 33 -21.39 3.21 24.10
N LEU A 34 -21.12 2.19 24.93
CA LEU A 34 -21.98 1.84 26.05
C LEU A 34 -22.07 2.98 27.09
N LEU A 35 -20.93 3.54 27.50
CA LEU A 35 -20.89 4.66 28.44
C LEU A 35 -21.57 5.90 27.88
N LEU A 36 -21.38 6.21 26.60
CA LEU A 36 -22.05 7.33 25.93
C LEU A 36 -23.55 7.15 25.87
N GLY A 37 -24.01 5.94 25.53
CA GLY A 37 -25.44 5.60 25.49
C GLY A 37 -26.11 5.65 26.86
N LEU A 38 -25.45 5.14 27.90
CA LEU A 38 -25.96 5.21 29.29
C LEU A 38 -26.04 6.66 29.76
N ARG A 39 -25.03 7.48 29.47
CA ARG A 39 -25.05 8.89 29.80
C ARG A 39 -26.15 9.64 29.07
N PHE A 40 -26.37 9.40 27.79
CA PHE A 40 -27.45 10.00 27.03
C PHE A 40 -28.83 9.68 27.65
N ARG A 41 -29.05 8.41 28.03
CA ARG A 41 -30.31 8.02 28.70
C ARG A 41 -30.52 8.77 30.01
N ARG A 42 -29.47 9.04 30.78
CA ARG A 42 -29.53 9.71 32.07
C ARG A 42 -29.70 11.22 31.94
N ASP A 43 -28.81 11.85 31.17
CA ASP A 43 -28.64 13.30 31.19
C ASP A 43 -29.27 14.00 29.98
N ARG A 44 -29.74 13.23 28.98
CA ARG A 44 -30.30 13.69 27.69
C ARG A 44 -29.36 14.66 26.95
N VAL A 45 -28.05 14.56 27.18
CA VAL A 45 -27.06 15.45 26.58
C VAL A 45 -26.72 15.02 25.18
N THR A 46 -27.04 15.84 24.17
CA THR A 46 -26.89 15.59 22.74
C THR A 46 -25.44 15.32 22.33
N VAL A 47 -24.45 15.89 23.00
CA VAL A 47 -23.01 15.69 22.69
C VAL A 47 -22.61 14.22 22.73
N GLY A 48 -23.12 13.45 23.72
CA GLY A 48 -22.85 12.01 23.80
C GLY A 48 -23.39 11.24 22.60
N LEU A 49 -24.57 11.63 22.11
CA LEU A 49 -25.18 11.01 20.93
C LEU A 49 -24.39 11.33 19.66
N VAL A 50 -23.88 12.56 19.52
CA VAL A 50 -23.03 12.96 18.39
C VAL A 50 -21.75 12.13 18.36
N PHE A 51 -21.03 12.00 19.49
CA PHE A 51 -19.84 11.15 19.55
C PHE A 51 -20.16 9.68 19.25
N LEU A 52 -21.25 9.17 19.78
CA LEU A 52 -21.69 7.79 19.51
C LEU A 52 -21.93 7.59 18.01
N ALA A 53 -22.66 8.49 17.36
CA ALA A 53 -22.93 8.43 15.93
C ALA A 53 -21.64 8.51 15.09
N LEU A 54 -20.71 9.40 15.44
CA LEU A 54 -19.42 9.54 14.76
C LEU A 54 -18.56 8.28 14.89
N ILE A 55 -18.47 7.70 16.10
CA ILE A 55 -17.70 6.47 16.34
C ILE A 55 -18.30 5.32 15.55
N VAL A 56 -19.61 5.11 15.59
CA VAL A 56 -20.30 4.03 14.87
C VAL A 56 -20.16 4.21 13.36
N ALA A 57 -20.39 5.42 12.85
CA ALA A 57 -20.28 5.69 11.41
C ALA A 57 -18.84 5.48 10.91
N THR A 58 -17.83 6.02 11.61
CA THR A 58 -16.43 5.87 11.21
C THR A 58 -15.93 4.44 11.40
N ALA A 59 -16.39 3.70 12.41
CA ALA A 59 -16.10 2.27 12.54
C ALA A 59 -16.67 1.47 11.36
N GLY A 60 -17.91 1.73 10.95
CA GLY A 60 -18.51 1.13 9.76
C GLY A 60 -17.72 1.47 8.49
N LEU A 61 -17.32 2.72 8.29
CA LEU A 61 -16.50 3.14 7.16
C LEU A 61 -15.11 2.48 7.19
N THR A 62 -14.54 2.25 8.38
CA THR A 62 -13.23 1.57 8.53
C THR A 62 -13.27 0.13 8.03
N LEU A 63 -14.38 -0.56 8.20
CA LEU A 63 -14.55 -1.91 7.66
C LEU A 63 -14.49 -1.93 6.12
N HIS A 64 -14.88 -0.84 5.46
CA HIS A 64 -14.74 -0.70 4.02
C HIS A 64 -13.35 -0.21 3.60
N HIS A 65 -12.78 0.78 4.32
CA HIS A 65 -11.48 1.36 4.01
C HIS A 65 -10.69 1.66 5.28
N ALA A 66 -9.54 1.02 5.45
CA ALA A 66 -8.69 1.11 6.65
C ALA A 66 -8.35 2.56 7.06
N ARG A 67 -8.23 3.49 6.11
CA ARG A 67 -7.91 4.92 6.36
C ARG A 67 -8.88 5.62 7.31
N TRP A 68 -10.14 5.16 7.40
CA TRP A 68 -11.10 5.73 8.31
C TRP A 68 -10.84 5.39 9.78
N GLY A 69 -9.97 4.40 10.05
CA GLY A 69 -9.55 4.01 11.39
C GLY A 69 -8.90 5.15 12.20
N TYR A 70 -8.23 6.08 11.54
CA TYR A 70 -7.70 7.29 12.18
C TYR A 70 -8.81 8.14 12.83
N PHE A 71 -9.95 8.25 12.17
CA PHE A 71 -11.10 9.01 12.69
C PHE A 71 -11.79 8.27 13.84
N VAL A 72 -11.89 6.93 13.77
CA VAL A 72 -12.39 6.15 14.91
C VAL A 72 -11.54 6.41 16.14
N ALA A 73 -10.22 6.29 16.03
CA ALA A 73 -9.29 6.52 17.13
C ALA A 73 -9.39 7.96 17.66
N LEU A 74 -9.48 8.95 16.77
CA LEU A 74 -9.65 10.37 17.13
C LEU A 74 -10.93 10.60 17.91
N PHE A 75 -12.08 10.14 17.41
CA PHE A 75 -13.37 10.35 18.09
C PHE A 75 -13.46 9.58 19.40
N CYS A 76 -12.86 8.39 19.50
CA CYS A 76 -12.71 7.69 20.76
C CYS A 76 -11.86 8.52 21.75
N ALA A 77 -10.70 9.02 21.34
CA ALA A 77 -9.83 9.83 22.18
C ALA A 77 -10.53 11.11 22.69
N MET A 78 -11.28 11.79 21.82
CA MET A 78 -12.04 13.00 22.19
C MET A 78 -13.21 12.70 23.14
N ALA A 79 -13.88 11.56 22.96
CA ALA A 79 -15.04 11.19 23.77
C ALA A 79 -14.67 10.65 25.16
N VAL A 80 -13.46 10.07 25.33
CA VAL A 80 -13.01 9.46 26.60
C VAL A 80 -13.07 10.42 27.78
N PRO A 81 -12.46 11.63 27.77
CA PRO A 81 -12.50 12.54 28.90
C PRO A 81 -13.94 12.89 29.29
N TRP A 82 -14.80 13.14 28.31
CA TRP A 82 -16.19 13.47 28.52
C TRP A 82 -16.99 12.31 29.14
N ALA A 83 -16.76 11.07 28.66
CA ALA A 83 -17.42 9.87 29.17
C ALA A 83 -16.97 9.55 30.60
N LEU A 84 -15.67 9.68 30.90
CA LEU A 84 -15.11 9.39 32.22
C LEU A 84 -15.44 10.44 33.26
N ALA A 85 -15.49 11.75 32.91
CA ALA A 85 -15.82 12.84 33.84
C ALA A 85 -17.22 12.70 34.46
N ALA A 86 -18.14 12.01 33.79
CA ALA A 86 -19.49 11.77 34.26
C ALA A 86 -19.60 10.63 35.29
N GLN A 87 -18.56 9.82 35.45
CA GLN A 87 -18.61 8.66 36.34
C GLN A 87 -18.42 9.08 37.82
N ARG A 88 -19.33 8.58 38.68
CA ARG A 88 -19.28 8.84 40.14
C ARG A 88 -17.98 8.29 40.76
N ARG A 89 -17.50 7.16 40.30
CA ARG A 89 -16.23 6.54 40.76
C ARG A 89 -15.16 6.71 39.67
N ARG A 90 -14.61 7.91 39.57
CA ARG A 90 -13.62 8.28 38.54
C ARG A 90 -12.43 7.32 38.46
N TRP A 91 -11.86 6.90 39.61
CA TRP A 91 -10.73 6.02 39.66
C TRP A 91 -11.01 4.65 38.99
N LEU A 92 -12.21 4.08 39.25
CA LEU A 92 -12.62 2.84 38.63
C LEU A 92 -12.80 2.98 37.11
N ALA A 93 -13.38 4.10 36.69
CA ALA A 93 -13.52 4.40 35.26
C ALA A 93 -12.16 4.54 34.56
N TRP A 94 -11.18 5.17 35.19
CA TRP A 94 -9.81 5.22 34.67
C TRP A 94 -9.14 3.85 34.63
N MET A 95 -9.32 3.00 35.66
CA MET A 95 -8.83 1.62 35.64
C MET A 95 -9.40 0.83 34.46
N VAL A 96 -10.71 0.88 34.26
CA VAL A 96 -11.37 0.22 33.14
C VAL A 96 -10.84 0.74 31.80
N PHE A 97 -10.63 2.05 31.69
CA PHE A 97 -10.03 2.66 30.50
C PHE A 97 -8.63 2.09 30.22
N VAL A 98 -7.74 2.11 31.21
CA VAL A 98 -6.37 1.64 31.04
C VAL A 98 -6.34 0.14 30.66
N VAL A 99 -7.12 -0.68 31.36
CA VAL A 99 -7.22 -2.11 31.05
C VAL A 99 -7.77 -2.35 29.63
N SER A 100 -8.71 -1.52 29.19
CA SER A 100 -9.30 -1.64 27.85
C SER A 100 -8.32 -1.32 26.72
N LEU A 101 -7.21 -0.63 27.01
CA LEU A 101 -6.13 -0.37 26.05
C LEU A 101 -5.13 -1.54 25.91
N TRP A 102 -5.30 -2.61 26.68
CA TRP A 102 -4.39 -3.76 26.61
C TRP A 102 -4.14 -4.30 25.20
N PRO A 103 -5.17 -4.48 24.33
CA PRO A 103 -4.93 -4.92 22.95
C PRO A 103 -4.05 -3.94 22.16
N VAL A 104 -4.26 -2.63 22.36
CA VAL A 104 -3.45 -1.57 21.72
C VAL A 104 -2.01 -1.63 22.22
N ALA A 105 -1.81 -1.77 23.53
CA ALA A 105 -0.47 -1.90 24.12
C ALA A 105 0.27 -3.13 23.57
N ARG A 106 -0.42 -4.24 23.38
CA ARG A 106 0.12 -5.45 22.78
C ARG A 106 0.53 -5.27 21.32
N GLU A 107 -0.25 -4.57 20.52
CA GLU A 107 0.12 -4.22 19.15
C GLU A 107 1.37 -3.33 19.11
N TRP A 108 1.47 -2.38 20.04
CA TRP A 108 2.66 -1.55 20.17
C TRP A 108 3.88 -2.36 20.61
N ASP A 109 3.71 -3.29 21.55
CA ASP A 109 4.78 -4.19 21.97
C ASP A 109 5.35 -4.97 20.77
N HIS A 110 4.49 -5.60 19.96
CA HIS A 110 4.90 -6.27 18.72
C HIS A 110 5.55 -5.34 17.69
N ALA A 111 5.14 -4.06 17.66
CA ALA A 111 5.73 -3.08 16.77
C ALA A 111 7.12 -2.61 17.23
N LEU A 112 7.31 -2.41 18.54
CA LEU A 112 8.55 -1.93 19.16
C LEU A 112 9.56 -3.07 19.37
N TYR A 113 9.08 -4.26 19.71
CA TYR A 113 9.89 -5.46 19.98
C TYR A 113 9.52 -6.58 19.00
N PRO A 114 9.83 -6.42 17.70
CA PRO A 114 9.47 -7.41 16.69
C PRO A 114 10.26 -8.70 16.89
N THR A 115 9.66 -9.82 16.50
CA THR A 115 10.36 -11.12 16.46
C THR A 115 11.53 -11.08 15.46
N ASP A 116 12.47 -12.01 15.60
CA ASP A 116 13.61 -12.15 14.67
C ASP A 116 13.18 -12.28 13.20
N ALA A 117 12.06 -12.96 12.95
CA ALA A 117 11.49 -13.07 11.61
C ALA A 117 11.01 -11.71 11.09
N ALA A 118 10.33 -10.93 11.93
CA ALA A 118 9.87 -9.58 11.57
C ALA A 118 11.05 -8.61 11.41
N TRP A 119 12.10 -8.74 12.22
CA TRP A 119 13.35 -7.98 12.04
C TRP A 119 14.02 -8.27 10.71
N ARG A 120 14.17 -9.56 10.35
CA ARG A 120 14.73 -9.96 9.06
C ARG A 120 13.91 -9.41 7.89
N ALA A 121 12.59 -9.53 7.94
CA ALA A 121 11.70 -8.97 6.91
C ALA A 121 11.84 -7.44 6.79
N ARG A 122 11.96 -6.72 7.91
CA ARG A 122 12.21 -5.26 7.90
C ARG A 122 13.57 -4.93 7.28
N ALA A 123 14.62 -5.66 7.66
CA ALA A 123 15.96 -5.45 7.11
C ALA A 123 15.99 -5.70 5.60
N GLU A 124 15.29 -6.72 5.12
CA GLU A 124 15.17 -7.02 3.70
C GLU A 124 14.38 -5.92 2.95
N ASN A 125 13.29 -5.44 3.51
CA ASN A 125 12.54 -4.30 2.94
C ASN A 125 13.39 -3.02 2.87
N VAL A 126 14.23 -2.75 3.87
CA VAL A 126 15.16 -1.61 3.84
C VAL A 126 16.23 -1.80 2.76
N ALA A 127 16.80 -3.00 2.65
CA ALA A 127 17.80 -3.31 1.61
C ALA A 127 17.20 -3.16 0.20
N ASP A 128 15.97 -3.60 0.01
CA ASP A 128 15.19 -3.45 -1.23
C ASP A 128 14.97 -1.95 -1.56
N ALA A 129 14.55 -1.15 -0.58
CA ALA A 129 14.36 0.30 -0.74
C ALA A 129 15.66 1.04 -1.07
N VAL A 130 16.79 0.68 -0.45
CA VAL A 130 18.11 1.24 -0.75
C VAL A 130 18.53 0.86 -2.17
N ALA A 131 18.35 -0.40 -2.56
CA ALA A 131 18.68 -0.87 -3.89
C ALA A 131 17.84 -0.20 -4.98
N LEU A 132 16.55 0.07 -4.71
CA LEU A 132 15.66 0.85 -5.58
C LEU A 132 16.16 2.28 -5.74
N ARG A 133 16.48 2.94 -4.62
CA ARG A 133 17.03 4.30 -4.64
C ARG A 133 18.30 4.38 -5.50
N ASP A 134 19.22 3.44 -5.32
CA ASP A 134 20.50 3.44 -6.05
C ASP A 134 20.25 3.21 -7.55
N ALA A 135 19.32 2.34 -7.93
CA ALA A 135 18.92 2.14 -9.32
C ALA A 135 18.28 3.40 -9.91
N ALA A 136 17.39 4.07 -9.17
CA ALA A 136 16.71 5.29 -9.62
C ALA A 136 17.69 6.49 -9.75
N ILE A 137 18.65 6.65 -8.82
CA ILE A 137 19.70 7.67 -8.92
C ILE A 137 20.57 7.48 -10.19
N ARG A 138 20.79 6.24 -10.63
CA ARG A 138 21.48 5.99 -11.91
C ARG A 138 20.70 6.56 -13.09
N LEU A 139 19.36 6.39 -13.10
CA LEU A 139 18.52 6.97 -14.15
C LEU A 139 18.60 8.50 -14.21
N ARG A 140 18.80 9.18 -13.10
CA ARG A 140 18.93 10.64 -13.06
C ARG A 140 20.03 11.19 -13.96
N ARG A 141 21.05 10.36 -14.27
CA ARG A 141 22.20 10.72 -15.10
C ARG A 141 22.02 10.39 -16.58
N LEU A 142 20.88 9.77 -16.92
CA LEU A 142 20.56 9.36 -18.27
C LEU A 142 19.61 10.37 -18.93
N PRO A 143 19.45 10.36 -20.25
CA PRO A 143 18.50 11.20 -20.96
C PRO A 143 17.08 11.06 -20.42
N GLU A 144 16.30 12.14 -20.44
CA GLU A 144 14.90 12.11 -20.01
C GLU A 144 14.10 11.12 -20.83
N GLY A 145 13.17 10.41 -20.16
CA GLY A 145 12.29 9.45 -20.81
C GLY A 145 11.32 8.77 -19.85
N GLY A 146 10.30 8.13 -20.39
CA GLY A 146 9.32 7.36 -19.64
C GLY A 146 9.94 6.10 -19.02
N VAL A 147 9.50 5.77 -17.83
CA VAL A 147 9.92 4.56 -17.09
C VAL A 147 8.76 3.60 -16.96
N MET A 148 8.94 2.37 -17.43
CA MET A 148 8.10 1.23 -17.15
C MET A 148 8.55 0.58 -15.85
N ALA A 149 7.71 0.59 -14.83
CA ALA A 149 8.01 -0.04 -13.55
C ALA A 149 6.72 -0.56 -12.88
N PRO A 150 6.82 -1.51 -11.94
CA PRO A 150 5.71 -1.84 -11.07
C PRO A 150 5.19 -0.59 -10.36
N TRP A 151 3.87 -0.40 -10.36
CA TRP A 151 3.21 0.84 -9.92
C TRP A 151 3.63 1.29 -8.51
N TRP A 152 3.90 0.35 -7.59
CA TRP A 152 4.29 0.67 -6.21
C TRP A 152 5.70 1.25 -6.08
N PHE A 153 6.55 1.08 -7.09
CA PHE A 153 7.88 1.70 -7.14
C PHE A 153 7.88 3.06 -7.84
N CYS A 154 6.89 3.34 -8.67
CA CYS A 154 6.84 4.56 -9.47
C CYS A 154 7.02 5.86 -8.65
N PRO A 155 6.38 6.05 -7.49
CA PRO A 155 6.59 7.27 -6.69
C PRO A 155 8.04 7.46 -6.26
N ALA A 156 8.71 6.37 -5.82
CA ALA A 156 10.11 6.43 -5.42
C ALA A 156 11.05 6.66 -6.61
N ILE A 157 10.76 6.03 -7.77
CA ILE A 157 11.53 6.24 -9.00
C ILE A 157 11.45 7.69 -9.45
N VAL A 158 10.25 8.27 -9.52
CA VAL A 158 10.05 9.69 -9.87
C VAL A 158 10.81 10.59 -8.92
N TRP A 159 10.72 10.35 -7.61
CA TRP A 159 11.38 11.15 -6.60
C TRP A 159 12.90 11.13 -6.72
N TRP A 160 13.50 9.96 -6.89
CA TRP A 160 14.95 9.81 -6.90
C TRP A 160 15.59 10.09 -8.27
N SER A 161 14.89 9.81 -9.37
CA SER A 161 15.43 9.96 -10.72
C SER A 161 15.04 11.27 -11.41
N GLY A 162 13.88 11.84 -11.08
CA GLY A 162 13.26 12.93 -11.83
C GLY A 162 12.62 12.47 -13.13
N GLN A 163 12.66 11.17 -13.48
CA GLN A 163 12.08 10.62 -14.69
C GLN A 163 10.56 10.39 -14.51
N SER A 164 9.78 10.51 -15.58
CA SER A 164 8.36 10.18 -15.56
C SER A 164 8.14 8.67 -15.48
N CYS A 165 7.13 8.21 -14.73
CA CYS A 165 6.80 6.79 -14.62
C CYS A 165 5.38 6.52 -15.14
N ILE A 166 5.17 5.36 -15.76
CA ILE A 166 3.89 4.98 -16.38
C ILE A 166 2.72 4.91 -15.39
N GLY A 167 3.00 4.57 -14.14
CA GLY A 167 2.01 4.41 -13.08
C GLY A 167 2.32 5.27 -11.87
N GLY A 168 1.48 5.14 -10.85
CA GLY A 168 1.66 5.84 -9.58
C GLY A 168 0.68 5.33 -8.53
N SER A 169 0.66 5.94 -7.35
CA SER A 169 -0.25 5.58 -6.25
C SER A 169 -1.62 6.26 -6.34
N SER A 170 -1.89 7.02 -7.40
CA SER A 170 -3.15 7.72 -7.63
C SER A 170 -4.10 6.92 -8.53
N HIS A 171 -5.40 7.02 -8.28
CA HIS A 171 -6.43 6.47 -9.18
C HIS A 171 -6.38 7.06 -10.60
N GLN A 172 -5.86 8.28 -10.77
CA GLN A 172 -5.64 8.90 -12.08
C GLN A 172 -4.60 8.16 -12.90
N SER A 173 -3.68 7.43 -12.26
CA SER A 173 -2.66 6.62 -12.92
C SER A 173 -3.15 5.22 -13.30
N LEU A 174 -4.42 4.89 -13.06
CA LEU A 174 -4.95 3.53 -13.28
C LEU A 174 -4.73 2.99 -14.70
N PRO A 175 -4.92 3.77 -15.78
CA PRO A 175 -4.60 3.28 -17.13
C PRO A 175 -3.16 2.82 -17.26
N GLY A 176 -2.19 3.62 -16.83
CA GLY A 176 -0.77 3.27 -16.84
C GLY A 176 -0.43 2.09 -15.92
N ILE A 177 -1.13 1.95 -14.78
CA ILE A 177 -1.00 0.77 -13.90
C ILE A 177 -1.44 -0.50 -14.63
N VAL A 178 -2.59 -0.45 -15.32
CA VAL A 178 -3.11 -1.57 -16.12
C VAL A 178 -2.14 -1.94 -17.24
N ASP A 179 -1.65 -0.95 -17.98
CA ASP A 179 -0.69 -1.16 -19.07
C ASP A 179 0.64 -1.73 -18.56
N SER A 180 1.11 -1.28 -17.39
CA SER A 180 2.28 -1.87 -16.72
C SER A 180 2.04 -3.35 -16.37
N CYS A 181 0.87 -3.69 -15.84
CA CYS A 181 0.52 -5.08 -15.53
C CYS A 181 0.41 -5.94 -16.80
N GLU A 182 -0.19 -5.41 -17.87
CA GLU A 182 -0.27 -6.09 -19.17
C GLU A 182 1.12 -6.32 -19.78
N PHE A 183 2.02 -5.33 -19.65
CA PHE A 183 3.41 -5.45 -20.10
C PHE A 183 4.13 -6.61 -19.39
N TYR A 184 4.11 -6.67 -18.06
CA TYR A 184 4.83 -7.70 -17.31
C TYR A 184 4.24 -9.10 -17.46
N LEU A 185 2.94 -9.22 -17.73
CA LEU A 185 2.28 -10.50 -17.97
C LEU A 185 2.24 -10.91 -19.45
N SER A 186 2.67 -10.06 -20.38
CA SER A 186 2.61 -10.39 -21.79
C SER A 186 3.57 -11.52 -22.16
N GLU A 187 3.16 -12.36 -23.12
CA GLU A 187 4.02 -13.28 -23.87
C GLU A 187 4.34 -12.75 -25.27
N SER A 188 3.60 -11.72 -25.72
CA SER A 188 3.75 -11.15 -27.06
C SER A 188 4.73 -9.98 -27.03
N LEU A 189 5.82 -10.09 -27.79
CA LEU A 189 6.78 -8.99 -27.99
C LEU A 189 6.14 -7.82 -28.73
N GLU A 190 5.24 -8.07 -29.68
CA GLU A 190 4.54 -7.03 -30.43
C GLU A 190 3.67 -6.16 -29.49
N LYS A 191 2.90 -6.82 -28.60
CA LYS A 191 2.08 -6.12 -27.59
C LYS A 191 2.94 -5.29 -26.64
N THR A 192 4.08 -5.83 -26.20
CA THR A 192 4.99 -5.11 -25.31
C THR A 192 5.63 -3.91 -25.99
N ASP A 193 6.04 -4.06 -27.26
CA ASP A 193 6.59 -2.97 -28.05
C ASP A 193 5.56 -1.88 -28.32
N ALA A 194 4.28 -2.21 -28.54
CA ALA A 194 3.21 -1.24 -28.67
C ALA A 194 3.02 -0.42 -27.38
N ILE A 195 3.04 -1.07 -26.20
CA ILE A 195 2.93 -0.39 -24.90
C ILE A 195 4.15 0.53 -24.68
N LEU A 196 5.36 0.05 -24.92
CA LEU A 196 6.58 0.84 -24.76
C LEU A 196 6.54 2.09 -25.66
N THR A 197 6.05 1.95 -26.89
CA THR A 197 5.98 3.03 -27.86
C THR A 197 4.89 4.04 -27.51
N SER A 198 3.68 3.60 -27.16
CA SER A 198 2.55 4.47 -26.82
C SER A 198 2.81 5.37 -25.61
N HIS A 199 3.59 4.87 -24.65
CA HIS A 199 3.99 5.60 -23.44
C HIS A 199 5.38 6.24 -23.53
N GLN A 200 6.04 6.21 -24.69
CA GLN A 200 7.39 6.75 -24.90
C GLN A 200 8.40 6.25 -23.86
N ILE A 201 8.30 4.97 -23.52
CA ILE A 201 9.15 4.34 -22.51
C ILE A 201 10.58 4.20 -23.03
N ARG A 202 11.52 4.74 -22.24
CA ARG A 202 12.96 4.57 -22.47
C ARG A 202 13.64 3.60 -21.52
N TYR A 203 13.05 3.38 -20.36
CA TYR A 203 13.64 2.57 -19.30
C TYR A 203 12.63 1.58 -18.75
N VAL A 204 13.07 0.35 -18.50
CA VAL A 204 12.25 -0.71 -17.92
C VAL A 204 12.91 -1.19 -16.63
N PHE A 205 12.18 -1.20 -15.54
CA PHE A 205 12.59 -1.82 -14.28
C PHE A 205 12.05 -3.25 -14.22
N ALA A 206 12.94 -4.21 -14.04
CA ALA A 206 12.59 -5.57 -13.68
C ALA A 206 12.96 -5.83 -12.21
N TYR A 207 12.06 -6.47 -11.50
CA TYR A 207 12.16 -6.81 -10.09
C TYR A 207 11.83 -8.29 -9.92
N GLU A 208 11.75 -8.79 -8.69
CA GLU A 208 11.41 -10.18 -8.38
C GLU A 208 10.17 -10.66 -9.17
N PRO A 209 10.34 -11.64 -10.08
CA PRO A 209 9.29 -12.02 -11.02
C PRO A 209 8.02 -12.51 -10.32
N ALA A 210 8.15 -13.34 -9.28
CA ALA A 210 7.00 -13.90 -8.58
C ALA A 210 6.08 -12.81 -8.03
N ARG A 211 6.64 -11.75 -7.44
CA ARG A 211 5.88 -10.61 -6.90
C ARG A 211 5.25 -9.77 -8.01
N MET A 212 6.00 -9.50 -9.09
CA MET A 212 5.46 -8.76 -10.24
C MET A 212 4.31 -9.51 -10.90
N ILE A 213 4.48 -10.81 -11.16
CA ILE A 213 3.47 -11.65 -11.78
C ILE A 213 2.21 -11.75 -10.91
N SER A 214 2.38 -12.06 -9.62
CA SER A 214 1.24 -12.20 -8.70
C SER A 214 0.43 -10.90 -8.58
N ASN A 215 1.11 -9.76 -8.39
CA ASN A 215 0.43 -8.46 -8.26
C ASN A 215 -0.26 -8.05 -9.57
N SER A 216 0.41 -8.20 -10.71
CA SER A 216 -0.15 -7.87 -12.02
C SER A 216 -1.37 -8.75 -12.35
N ALA A 217 -1.29 -10.04 -12.07
CA ALA A 217 -2.39 -10.99 -12.26
C ALA A 217 -3.60 -10.64 -11.39
N GLN A 218 -3.36 -10.28 -10.13
CA GLN A 218 -4.40 -9.84 -9.20
C GLN A 218 -5.11 -8.57 -9.70
N ILE A 219 -4.37 -7.55 -10.14
CA ILE A 219 -4.95 -6.29 -10.64
C ILE A 219 -5.77 -6.54 -11.91
N LEU A 220 -5.26 -7.33 -12.84
CA LEU A 220 -5.98 -7.67 -14.07
C LEU A 220 -7.13 -8.65 -13.85
N GLY A 221 -7.17 -9.37 -12.71
CA GLY A 221 -8.15 -10.41 -12.42
C GLY A 221 -7.99 -11.62 -13.33
N ARG A 222 -6.75 -11.99 -13.65
CA ARG A 222 -6.40 -13.12 -14.50
C ARG A 222 -5.52 -14.12 -13.74
N GLN A 223 -5.49 -15.35 -14.21
CA GLN A 223 -4.45 -16.30 -13.78
C GLN A 223 -3.12 -15.92 -14.46
N PRO A 224 -1.99 -16.10 -13.76
CA PRO A 224 -0.67 -15.96 -14.40
C PRO A 224 -0.54 -16.92 -15.58
N ILE A 225 0.05 -16.44 -16.66
CA ILE A 225 0.37 -17.25 -17.83
C ILE A 225 1.68 -18.03 -17.59
N SER A 226 1.98 -19.00 -18.45
CA SER A 226 3.10 -19.92 -18.25
C SER A 226 4.48 -19.24 -18.36
N THR A 227 4.62 -18.27 -19.27
CA THR A 227 5.90 -17.62 -19.59
C THR A 227 5.78 -16.09 -19.64
N PRO A 228 5.44 -15.45 -18.52
CA PRO A 228 5.28 -13.99 -18.50
C PRO A 228 6.62 -13.28 -18.70
N LEU A 229 6.62 -12.15 -19.40
CA LEU A 229 7.80 -11.34 -19.72
C LEU A 229 8.60 -10.93 -18.47
N ALA A 230 7.95 -10.78 -17.33
CA ALA A 230 8.60 -10.44 -16.06
C ALA A 230 9.75 -11.40 -15.72
N GLU A 231 9.64 -12.68 -16.04
CA GLU A 231 10.67 -13.68 -15.70
C GLU A 231 11.94 -13.53 -16.55
N PRO A 232 11.89 -13.53 -17.90
CA PRO A 232 13.09 -13.32 -18.71
C PRO A 232 13.69 -11.93 -18.55
N LEU A 233 12.91 -10.88 -18.31
CA LEU A 233 13.44 -9.54 -18.03
C LEU A 233 14.36 -9.52 -16.81
N PHE A 234 14.05 -10.29 -15.79
CA PHE A 234 14.85 -10.34 -14.58
C PHE A 234 16.00 -11.36 -14.69
N ARG A 235 15.74 -12.58 -15.18
CA ARG A 235 16.73 -13.66 -15.21
C ARG A 235 17.69 -13.55 -16.40
N HIS A 236 17.17 -13.20 -17.57
CA HIS A 236 17.90 -13.21 -18.85
C HIS A 236 17.63 -11.93 -19.67
N PRO A 237 17.96 -10.74 -19.14
CA PRO A 237 17.58 -9.47 -19.78
C PRO A 237 18.10 -9.31 -21.21
N LYS A 238 19.23 -9.93 -21.54
CA LYS A 238 19.81 -9.86 -22.90
C LYS A 238 19.04 -10.71 -23.95
N SER A 239 18.28 -11.69 -23.51
CA SER A 239 17.53 -12.58 -24.41
C SER A 239 16.03 -12.27 -24.45
N SER A 240 15.53 -11.38 -23.59
CA SER A 240 14.12 -11.08 -23.46
C SER A 240 13.56 -10.23 -24.61
N SER A 241 14.37 -9.37 -25.23
CA SER A 241 14.02 -8.63 -26.45
C SER A 241 15.30 -8.05 -27.08
N ALA A 242 15.39 -8.04 -28.42
CA ALA A 242 16.47 -7.37 -29.14
C ALA A 242 16.52 -5.85 -28.89
N ARG A 243 15.41 -5.25 -28.46
CA ARG A 243 15.28 -3.82 -28.17
C ARG A 243 15.70 -3.44 -26.75
N LEU A 244 15.93 -4.41 -25.87
CA LEU A 244 16.26 -4.13 -24.47
C LEU A 244 17.76 -4.33 -24.21
N GLU A 245 18.39 -3.35 -23.60
CA GLU A 245 19.79 -3.35 -23.21
C GLU A 245 19.95 -3.14 -21.71
N SER A 246 20.74 -3.99 -21.05
CA SER A 246 20.98 -3.86 -19.61
C SER A 246 21.85 -2.63 -19.33
N ILE A 247 21.32 -1.66 -18.60
CA ILE A 247 22.01 -0.42 -18.17
C ILE A 247 22.61 -0.60 -16.79
N TYR A 248 21.84 -1.20 -15.87
CA TYR A 248 22.21 -1.36 -14.47
C TYR A 248 21.58 -2.62 -13.88
N ALA A 249 22.30 -3.26 -12.98
CA ALA A 249 21.80 -4.39 -12.23
C ALA A 249 22.36 -4.39 -10.82
N ASN A 250 21.51 -4.70 -9.85
CA ASN A 250 21.89 -5.06 -8.51
C ASN A 250 21.18 -6.36 -8.08
N ARG A 251 21.25 -6.72 -6.81
CA ARG A 251 20.63 -7.94 -6.29
C ARG A 251 19.11 -7.99 -6.55
N TYR A 252 18.41 -6.88 -6.42
CA TYR A 252 16.95 -6.79 -6.44
C TYR A 252 16.38 -6.26 -7.75
N PHE A 253 17.12 -5.40 -8.47
CA PHE A 253 16.63 -4.69 -9.64
C PHE A 253 17.52 -4.87 -10.86
N LYS A 254 16.88 -4.95 -12.03
CA LYS A 254 17.52 -4.78 -13.33
C LYS A 254 16.89 -3.55 -13.99
N VAL A 255 17.72 -2.68 -14.52
CA VAL A 255 17.28 -1.51 -15.29
C VAL A 255 17.73 -1.71 -16.74
N LEU A 256 16.77 -1.69 -17.63
CA LEU A 256 16.99 -1.92 -19.05
C LEU A 256 16.67 -0.64 -19.84
N GLY A 257 17.48 -0.30 -20.81
CA GLY A 257 17.22 0.74 -21.78
C GLY A 257 16.47 0.18 -23.00
N VAL A 258 15.51 0.93 -23.48
CA VAL A 258 14.82 0.61 -24.74
C VAL A 258 15.60 1.27 -25.88
N ARG A 259 16.17 0.47 -26.78
CA ARG A 259 16.80 0.95 -28.00
C ARG A 259 15.76 1.59 -28.90
N ALA A 260 16.04 2.79 -29.39
CA ALA A 260 15.24 3.35 -30.46
C ALA A 260 15.22 2.37 -31.64
N GLY A 261 14.03 1.91 -32.06
CA GLY A 261 13.93 1.12 -33.25
C GLY A 261 14.62 1.87 -34.40
N GLN A 262 15.47 1.20 -35.15
CA GLN A 262 15.91 1.75 -36.42
C GLN A 262 14.63 1.94 -37.24
N GLY A 263 14.27 3.20 -37.46
CA GLY A 263 13.07 3.56 -38.20
C GLY A 263 13.08 2.85 -39.56
N LEU A 264 11.93 2.26 -39.87
CA LEU A 264 11.58 1.93 -41.23
C LEU A 264 11.45 3.18 -42.07
#